data_f2f090b2b56087af423038dd1e31d7ef
#
_entry.id   f2f090b2b56087af423038dd1e31d7ef
#
_cell.length_a   1.000
_cell.length_b   1.000
_cell.length_c   1.000
_cell.angle_alpha   90.00
_cell.angle_beta   90.00
_cell.angle_gamma   90.00
#
_symmetry.space_group_name_H-M   'P 1'
#
loop_
_entity.id
_entity.type
_entity.pdbx_description
1 polymer ?
#
loop_
_entity_poly.entity_id
_entity_poly.type
_entity_poly.pdbx_seq_one_letter_code
_entity_poly.pdbx_strand_id
1 'polypeptide(L)'
;MPRTTSLKLTPLGDVDSYTPNKRRPVRVRARSMPVDTHFEPHAHPWAQLAYRAIGIVQVTAAQVSQSMVTYIVPPSRAVWIAPGAQHHITVLEAAEFRTLYIHKSRTPKGWPTSR
;
A
#
# COMPACT_ATOMS: atom_id res chain seq x y z
N MET A 1 -24.55 21.33 2.79
CA MET A 1 -24.32 20.55 3.83
C MET A 1 -23.36 19.49 3.53
N PRO A 2 -22.39 19.52 4.20
CA PRO A 2 -21.43 18.53 3.96
C PRO A 2 -22.01 17.23 4.33
N ARG A 3 -21.92 16.32 3.52
CA ARG A 3 -22.26 15.13 3.85
C ARG A 3 -21.24 14.61 4.61
N THR A 4 -21.42 14.33 5.73
CA THR A 4 -20.52 13.58 6.43
C THR A 4 -20.71 12.23 6.05
N THR A 5 -20.45 11.90 4.93
CA THR A 5 -20.60 10.60 4.56
C THR A 5 -19.47 9.83 5.08
N SER A 6 -19.73 8.86 5.80
CA SER A 6 -18.68 7.95 6.11
C SER A 6 -18.32 7.31 4.80
N LEU A 7 -17.08 7.41 4.42
CA LEU A 7 -16.59 6.73 3.26
C LEU A 7 -16.76 5.24 3.49
N LYS A 8 -17.34 4.59 2.52
CA LYS A 8 -17.46 3.16 2.60
C LYS A 8 -16.08 2.57 2.37
N LEU A 9 -15.57 1.85 3.36
CA LEU A 9 -14.25 1.25 3.24
C LEU A 9 -14.30 0.04 2.34
N THR A 10 -13.31 -0.07 1.48
CA THR A 10 -13.20 -1.18 0.54
C THR A 10 -12.48 -2.34 1.24
N PRO A 11 -13.03 -3.54 1.19
CA PRO A 11 -12.35 -4.68 1.77
C PRO A 11 -11.04 -4.98 1.04
N LEU A 12 -10.04 -5.45 1.78
CA LEU A 12 -8.74 -5.77 1.20
C LEU A 12 -8.78 -6.96 0.26
N GLY A 13 -9.76 -7.81 0.40
CA GLY A 13 -9.86 -9.01 -0.40
C GLY A 13 -8.93 -10.09 0.11
N ASP A 14 -8.59 -11.03 -0.77
CA ASP A 14 -7.75 -12.16 -0.39
C ASP A 14 -6.30 -11.70 -0.34
N VAL A 15 -5.78 -11.49 0.85
CA VAL A 15 -4.38 -11.12 1.02
C VAL A 15 -3.50 -12.34 1.25
N ASP A 16 -4.07 -13.46 1.63
CA ASP A 16 -3.28 -14.65 1.96
C ASP A 16 -2.58 -15.24 0.75
N SER A 17 -3.23 -15.17 -0.41
CA SER A 17 -2.64 -15.67 -1.65
C SER A 17 -1.39 -14.92 -2.06
N TYR A 18 -1.17 -13.73 -1.49
CA TYR A 18 -0.05 -12.87 -1.86
C TYR A 18 0.96 -12.72 -0.73
N THR A 19 0.85 -13.53 0.31
CA THR A 19 1.81 -13.46 1.42
C THR A 19 3.18 -13.94 0.97
N PRO A 20 4.21 -13.11 1.07
CA PRO A 20 5.56 -13.53 0.71
C PRO A 20 6.16 -14.43 1.79
N ASN A 21 7.07 -15.30 1.39
CA ASN A 21 7.77 -16.18 2.32
C ASN A 21 9.16 -16.47 1.76
N LYS A 22 9.94 -17.31 2.44
CA LYS A 22 11.31 -17.57 2.01
C LYS A 22 11.40 -18.22 0.64
N ARG A 23 10.42 -19.05 0.28
CA ARG A 23 10.42 -19.73 -1.01
C ARG A 23 9.97 -18.79 -2.12
N ARG A 24 9.04 -17.89 -1.81
CA ARG A 24 8.52 -16.92 -2.76
C ARG A 24 8.61 -15.55 -2.11
N PRO A 25 9.80 -14.98 -2.05
CA PRO A 25 10.02 -13.78 -1.23
C PRO A 25 9.47 -12.49 -1.82
N VAL A 26 9.15 -12.48 -3.11
CA VAL A 26 8.55 -11.30 -3.73
C VAL A 26 7.28 -11.73 -4.41
N ARG A 27 6.15 -11.12 -4.03
CA ARG A 27 4.86 -11.39 -4.64
C ARG A 27 4.34 -10.11 -5.28
N VAL A 28 3.83 -10.24 -6.48
CA VAL A 28 3.29 -9.10 -7.21
C VAL A 28 1.78 -9.20 -7.23
N ARG A 29 1.11 -8.10 -6.91
CA ARG A 29 -0.34 -8.04 -7.00
C ARG A 29 -0.73 -6.87 -7.87
N ALA A 30 -1.54 -7.13 -8.88
CA ALA A 30 -2.06 -6.11 -9.79
C ALA A 30 -3.54 -5.94 -9.53
N ARG A 31 -4.01 -4.69 -9.44
CA ARG A 31 -5.41 -4.40 -9.21
C ARG A 31 -5.84 -3.22 -10.04
N SER A 32 -7.01 -3.36 -10.66
CA SER A 32 -7.68 -2.22 -11.28
C SER A 32 -8.64 -1.66 -10.24
N MET A 33 -8.47 -0.39 -9.91
CA MET A 33 -9.24 0.22 -8.83
C MET A 33 -10.03 1.41 -9.34
N PRO A 34 -11.35 1.41 -9.16
CA PRO A 34 -12.16 2.56 -9.55
C PRO A 34 -11.91 3.75 -8.64
N VAL A 35 -12.30 4.92 -9.12
CA VAL A 35 -12.27 6.13 -8.32
C VAL A 35 -13.07 5.91 -7.03
N ASP A 36 -12.65 6.57 -5.98
CA ASP A 36 -13.27 6.47 -4.65
C ASP A 36 -13.06 5.14 -3.95
N THR A 37 -12.23 4.27 -4.47
CA THR A 37 -11.78 3.11 -3.71
C THR A 37 -11.00 3.63 -2.50
N HIS A 38 -11.35 3.14 -1.32
CA HIS A 38 -10.71 3.58 -0.10
C HIS A 38 -10.55 2.35 0.80
N PHE A 39 -9.36 1.78 0.75
CA PHE A 39 -9.10 0.59 1.55
C PHE A 39 -9.00 0.92 3.03
N GLU A 40 -9.48 0.01 3.86
CA GLU A 40 -9.38 0.19 5.29
C GLU A 40 -7.91 0.22 5.73
N PRO A 41 -7.60 0.96 6.80
CA PRO A 41 -6.23 0.94 7.33
C PRO A 41 -5.84 -0.45 7.77
N HIS A 42 -4.62 -0.83 7.44
CA HIS A 42 -4.13 -2.15 7.78
C HIS A 42 -2.60 -2.13 7.88
N ALA A 43 -2.06 -3.22 8.39
CA ALA A 43 -0.61 -3.41 8.46
C ALA A 43 -0.31 -4.88 8.20
N HIS A 44 0.89 -5.17 7.75
CA HIS A 44 1.31 -6.55 7.58
C HIS A 44 2.82 -6.64 7.86
N PRO A 45 3.30 -7.85 8.19
CA PRO A 45 4.69 -8.00 8.64
C PRO A 45 5.74 -7.97 7.54
N TRP A 46 5.35 -7.74 6.30
CA TRP A 46 6.28 -7.65 5.18
C TRP A 46 6.28 -6.24 4.61
N ALA A 47 7.32 -5.91 3.86
CA ALA A 47 7.42 -4.62 3.20
C ALA A 47 6.59 -4.59 1.93
N GLN A 48 6.23 -3.39 1.52
CA GLN A 48 5.42 -3.20 0.31
C GLN A 48 5.98 -2.04 -0.50
N LEU A 49 6.16 -2.26 -1.80
CA LEU A 49 6.38 -1.19 -2.75
C LEU A 49 5.08 -0.99 -3.52
N ALA A 50 4.55 0.23 -3.44
CA ALA A 50 3.29 0.55 -4.09
C ALA A 50 3.54 1.55 -5.22
N TYR A 51 3.03 1.25 -6.42
CA TYR A 51 3.16 2.15 -7.56
C TYR A 51 1.93 2.00 -8.46
N ARG A 52 1.80 2.93 -9.39
CA ARG A 52 0.66 2.91 -10.30
C ARG A 52 1.14 3.02 -11.74
N ALA A 53 0.45 2.34 -12.63
CA ALA A 53 0.68 2.48 -14.07
C ALA A 53 -0.17 3.61 -14.65
N ILE A 54 -1.39 3.75 -14.17
CA ILE A 54 -2.36 4.75 -14.62
C ILE A 54 -3.13 5.23 -13.41
N GLY A 55 -3.63 6.46 -13.46
CA GLY A 55 -4.51 6.98 -12.42
C GLY A 55 -3.78 7.74 -11.33
N ILE A 56 -4.50 8.10 -10.30
CA ILE A 56 -3.94 8.83 -9.16
C ILE A 56 -4.29 8.11 -7.88
N VAL A 57 -3.28 7.74 -7.12
CA VAL A 57 -3.41 6.98 -5.89
C VAL A 57 -2.71 7.72 -4.76
N GLN A 58 -3.38 7.78 -3.62
CA GLN A 58 -2.85 8.40 -2.42
C GLN A 58 -2.58 7.31 -1.40
N VAL A 59 -1.39 7.31 -0.82
CA VAL A 59 -1.00 6.37 0.22
C VAL A 59 -0.72 7.14 1.49
N THR A 60 -1.36 6.74 2.57
CA THR A 60 -1.09 7.29 3.89
C THR A 60 -0.47 6.19 4.74
N ALA A 61 0.70 6.45 5.29
CA ALA A 61 1.43 5.43 6.03
C ALA A 61 2.11 6.00 7.26
N ALA A 62 2.24 5.16 8.28
CA ALA A 62 2.94 5.54 9.50
C ALA A 62 4.45 5.52 9.26
N GLN A 63 5.13 6.50 9.80
CA GLN A 63 6.59 6.54 9.78
C GLN A 63 7.15 5.98 11.08
N VAL A 64 8.47 5.90 11.14
CA VAL A 64 9.16 5.43 12.34
C VAL A 64 8.75 6.25 13.57
N SER A 65 8.49 7.54 13.39
CA SER A 65 8.07 8.42 14.47
C SER A 65 6.60 8.24 14.86
N GLN A 66 5.91 7.30 14.26
CA GLN A 66 4.49 7.05 14.48
C GLN A 66 3.56 8.10 13.86
N SER A 67 4.10 9.17 13.30
CA SER A 67 3.25 10.13 12.59
C SER A 67 2.87 9.57 11.23
N MET A 68 1.68 9.95 10.77
CA MET A 68 1.20 9.52 9.47
C MET A 68 1.62 10.52 8.41
N VAL A 69 2.06 10.01 7.26
CA VAL A 69 2.42 10.84 6.12
C VAL A 69 1.64 10.39 4.91
N THR A 70 1.12 11.33 4.17
CA THR A 70 0.34 11.07 2.97
C THR A 70 1.15 11.43 1.74
N TYR A 71 1.20 10.50 0.79
CA TYR A 71 1.89 10.67 -0.48
C TYR A 71 0.92 10.48 -1.62
N ILE A 72 1.04 11.34 -2.63
CA ILE A 72 0.44 11.04 -3.93
C ILE A 72 1.52 10.26 -4.68
N VAL A 73 1.21 9.07 -5.15
CA VAL A 73 2.20 8.23 -5.82
C VAL A 73 2.54 8.85 -7.17
N PRO A 74 3.76 9.36 -7.36
CA PRO A 74 4.11 10.02 -8.62
C PRO A 74 4.32 9.00 -9.75
N PRO A 75 4.21 9.46 -11.01
CA PRO A 75 4.56 8.58 -12.13
C PRO A 75 6.02 8.15 -12.04
N SER A 76 6.30 6.93 -12.41
CA SER A 76 7.67 6.39 -12.44
C SER A 76 8.33 6.32 -11.06
N ARG A 77 7.54 6.34 -10.00
CA ARG A 77 8.05 6.22 -8.64
C ARG A 77 7.21 5.22 -7.86
N ALA A 78 7.78 4.71 -6.80
CA ALA A 78 7.08 3.80 -5.90
C ALA A 78 7.20 4.32 -4.47
N VAL A 79 6.21 4.00 -3.66
CA VAL A 79 6.22 4.35 -2.25
C VAL A 79 6.59 3.09 -1.47
N TRP A 80 7.58 3.21 -0.59
CA TRP A 80 8.01 2.12 0.28
C TRP A 80 7.21 2.18 1.58
N ILE A 81 6.56 1.07 1.89
CA ILE A 81 5.82 0.93 3.15
C ILE A 81 6.57 -0.10 3.98
N ALA A 82 7.12 0.34 5.11
CA ALA A 82 7.93 -0.52 5.95
C ALA A 82 7.10 -1.66 6.56
N PRO A 83 7.73 -2.80 6.87
CA PRO A 83 7.03 -3.87 7.55
C PRO A 83 6.39 -3.37 8.85
N GLY A 84 5.16 -3.74 9.11
CA GLY A 84 4.45 -3.36 10.31
C GLY A 84 3.86 -1.96 10.30
N ALA A 85 4.16 -1.14 9.30
CA ALA A 85 3.61 0.21 9.25
C ALA A 85 2.15 0.19 8.87
N GLN A 86 1.33 0.83 9.67
CA GLN A 86 -0.08 0.96 9.35
C GLN A 86 -0.25 1.90 8.17
N HIS A 87 -1.08 1.52 7.23
CA HIS A 87 -1.28 2.32 6.03
C HIS A 87 -2.66 2.10 5.43
N HIS A 88 -3.07 3.04 4.59
CA HIS A 88 -4.26 2.87 3.78
C HIS A 88 -4.08 3.59 2.45
N ILE A 89 -4.92 3.23 1.50
CA ILE A 89 -4.82 3.69 0.12
C ILE A 89 -6.15 4.25 -0.32
N THR A 90 -6.13 5.42 -0.94
CA THR A 90 -7.31 6.06 -1.51
C THR A 90 -7.06 6.32 -2.99
N VAL A 91 -8.02 6.00 -3.83
CA VAL A 91 -7.91 6.18 -5.27
C VAL A 91 -8.61 7.47 -5.66
N LEU A 92 -7.85 8.43 -6.17
CA LEU A 92 -8.38 9.74 -6.57
C LEU A 92 -8.82 9.75 -8.03
N GLU A 93 -8.19 8.94 -8.87
CA GLU A 93 -8.64 8.67 -10.23
C GLU A 93 -8.49 7.19 -10.47
N ALA A 94 -9.38 6.61 -11.25
CA ALA A 94 -9.35 5.18 -11.53
C ALA A 94 -7.92 4.75 -11.88
N ALA A 95 -7.41 3.74 -11.21
CA ALA A 95 -6.00 3.43 -11.25
C ALA A 95 -5.74 1.96 -11.58
N GLU A 96 -4.63 1.76 -12.27
CA GLU A 96 -4.02 0.44 -12.39
C GLU A 96 -2.90 0.39 -11.37
N PHE A 97 -3.14 -0.31 -10.29
CA PHE A 97 -2.25 -0.32 -9.15
C PHE A 97 -1.43 -1.60 -9.11
N ARG A 98 -0.16 -1.44 -8.77
CA ARG A 98 0.75 -2.58 -8.65
C ARG A 98 1.42 -2.54 -7.30
N THR A 99 1.59 -3.70 -6.71
CA THR A 99 2.21 -3.80 -5.41
C THR A 99 3.18 -4.97 -5.41
N LEU A 100 4.35 -4.74 -4.83
CA LEU A 100 5.29 -5.79 -4.54
C LEU A 100 5.30 -6.01 -3.04
N TYR A 101 4.97 -7.22 -2.60
CA TYR A 101 5.11 -7.61 -1.21
C TYR A 101 6.43 -8.33 -1.07
N ILE A 102 7.26 -7.89 -0.15
CA ILE A 102 8.65 -8.33 -0.06
C ILE A 102 8.93 -8.93 1.31
N HIS A 103 9.30 -10.21 1.31
CA HIS A 103 9.66 -10.90 2.54
C HIS A 103 10.95 -10.31 3.11
N LYS A 104 11.08 -10.35 4.43
CA LYS A 104 12.23 -9.76 5.12
C LYS A 104 13.57 -10.30 4.60
N SER A 105 13.60 -11.54 4.11
CA SER A 105 14.83 -12.12 3.59
C SER A 105 15.33 -11.43 2.32
N ARG A 106 14.52 -10.60 1.69
CA ARG A 106 14.88 -9.89 0.46
C ARG A 106 14.74 -8.39 0.59
N THR A 107 14.56 -7.87 1.81
CA THR A 107 14.50 -6.43 1.99
C THR A 107 15.87 -5.85 1.70
N PRO A 108 15.96 -4.83 0.83
CA PRO A 108 17.26 -4.23 0.52
C PRO A 108 17.91 -3.67 1.77
N LYS A 109 19.23 -3.82 1.84
CA LYS A 109 19.98 -3.36 2.98
C LYS A 109 19.89 -1.85 3.10
N GLY A 110 19.65 -1.37 4.29
CA GLY A 110 19.55 0.07 4.54
C GLY A 110 18.18 0.68 4.28
N TRP A 111 17.24 -0.10 3.76
CA TRP A 111 15.89 0.42 3.57
C TRP A 111 15.13 0.36 4.90
N PRO A 112 14.18 1.28 5.11
CA PRO A 112 13.45 1.31 6.37
C PRO A 112 12.75 0.00 6.66
N THR A 113 12.90 -0.47 7.89
CA THR A 113 12.16 -1.63 8.38
C THR A 113 11.22 -1.12 9.45
N SER A 114 10.51 -2.00 10.10
CA SER A 114 9.56 -1.57 11.11
C SER A 114 10.25 -0.79 12.17
N ARG A 115 9.50 0.10 12.72
CA ARG A 115 9.88 0.87 13.70
C ARG A 115 9.79 0.46 14.89
#